data_fa3e6b0fcd08513185d809ab5d951520
#
_entry.id   fa3e6b0fcd08513185d809ab5d951520
#
_cell.length_a   1.000
_cell.length_b   1.000
_cell.length_c   1.000
_cell.angle_alpha   90.00
_cell.angle_beta   90.00
_cell.angle_gamma   90.00
#
_symmetry.space_group_name_H-M   'P 1'
#
loop_
_entity.id
_entity.type
_entity.pdbx_description
1 polymer ?
#
loop_
_entity_poly.entity_id
_entity_poly.type
_entity_poly.pdbx_seq_one_letter_code
_entity_poly.pdbx_strand_id
1 'polypeptide(L)'
;GLAGTVDDITRVDLQGNKINVEISVADFDLRKELIVGSDCFGGWRRKIEMVDKVESDFQISKESLFDAFAKLKDSAKIWQETGGTHVAGMVYKDNFISVEDVSRHVAVDKLVGTAALKKFDFSRSFVVYSGRMPADMMIKIARIKIPILASNAAPTSSGVTVAQESGVTMIGFVRGDRFNIYSSPERILI
;
A
#
# COMPACT_ATOMS: atom_id res chain seq x y z
N GLY A 1 9.28 9.68 0.10
CA GLY A 1 9.74 10.66 0.32
C GLY A 1 10.60 11.72 -0.35
N LEU A 2 10.81 11.71 -1.69
CA LEU A 2 11.53 12.80 -2.38
C LEU A 2 10.54 13.84 -2.94
N ALA A 3 9.35 13.40 -3.35
CA ALA A 3 8.22 14.22 -3.73
C ALA A 3 7.13 14.10 -2.66
N GLY A 4 6.47 15.19 -2.31
CA GLY A 4 5.38 15.21 -1.33
C GLY A 4 4.05 14.84 -1.96
N THR A 5 3.86 15.24 -3.21
CA THR A 5 2.64 15.03 -4.00
C THR A 5 2.98 14.54 -5.41
N VAL A 6 1.97 14.11 -6.16
CA VAL A 6 2.13 13.74 -7.58
C VAL A 6 2.49 14.97 -8.44
N ASP A 7 2.02 16.16 -8.05
CA ASP A 7 2.26 17.39 -8.78
C ASP A 7 3.72 17.88 -8.67
N ASP A 8 4.48 17.37 -7.69
CA ASP A 8 5.94 17.60 -7.59
C ASP A 8 6.71 16.84 -8.67
N ILE A 9 6.11 15.88 -9.34
CA ILE A 9 6.72 15.13 -10.44
C ILE A 9 6.40 15.86 -11.75
N THR A 10 7.40 16.56 -12.28
CA THR A 10 7.22 17.40 -13.48
C THR A 10 7.37 16.62 -14.79
N ARG A 11 8.17 15.54 -14.76
CA ARG A 11 8.39 14.70 -15.93
C ARG A 11 8.77 13.26 -15.55
N VAL A 12 8.28 12.31 -16.30
CA VAL A 12 8.74 10.92 -16.28
C VAL A 12 9.09 10.51 -17.70
N ASP A 13 10.32 10.07 -17.92
CA ASP A 13 10.82 9.66 -19.22
C ASP A 13 11.42 8.25 -19.14
N LEU A 14 10.96 7.35 -20.02
CA LEU A 14 11.39 5.96 -20.07
C LEU A 14 12.29 5.75 -21.27
N GLN A 15 13.54 5.39 -21.03
CA GLN A 15 14.56 5.12 -22.06
C GLN A 15 15.12 3.70 -21.89
N GLY A 16 14.59 2.75 -22.61
CA GLY A 16 14.97 1.34 -22.47
C GLY A 16 14.68 0.83 -21.04
N ASN A 17 15.72 0.54 -20.28
CA ASN A 17 15.65 0.09 -18.88
C ASN A 17 15.88 1.20 -17.84
N LYS A 18 15.94 2.47 -18.27
CA LYS A 18 16.13 3.62 -17.40
C LYS A 18 14.85 4.45 -17.33
N ILE A 19 14.50 4.89 -16.13
CA ILE A 19 13.42 5.85 -15.89
C ILE A 19 14.05 7.12 -15.33
N ASN A 20 13.91 8.23 -16.04
CA ASN A 20 14.30 9.55 -15.57
C ASN A 20 13.06 10.23 -14.98
N VAL A 21 13.16 10.72 -13.77
CA VAL A 21 12.08 11.43 -13.07
C VAL A 21 12.58 12.81 -12.68
N GLU A 22 11.93 13.85 -13.18
CA GLU A 22 12.17 15.23 -12.79
C GLU A 22 11.18 15.64 -11.72
N ILE A 23 11.66 16.29 -10.67
CA ILE A 23 10.84 16.78 -9.55
C ILE A 23 11.10 18.26 -9.31
N SER A 24 10.05 18.99 -8.92
CA SER A 24 10.09 20.45 -8.69
C SER A 24 10.65 20.85 -7.31
N VAL A 25 11.04 19.88 -6.46
CA VAL A 25 11.53 20.14 -5.12
C VAL A 25 12.97 20.65 -5.14
N ALA A 26 13.19 21.87 -4.66
CA ALA A 26 14.46 22.60 -4.79
C ALA A 26 15.53 22.19 -3.78
N ASP A 27 15.19 21.56 -2.67
CA ASP A 27 16.16 21.22 -1.60
C ASP A 27 16.11 19.71 -1.30
N PHE A 28 17.07 19.01 -1.87
CA PHE A 28 17.10 17.58 -1.99
C PHE A 28 18.31 17.02 -1.22
N ASP A 29 18.13 16.77 0.08
CA ASP A 29 19.17 16.13 0.88
C ASP A 29 19.13 14.60 0.69
N LEU A 30 20.04 14.13 -0.15
CA LEU A 30 20.32 12.70 -0.35
C LEU A 30 21.18 12.13 0.79
N ARG A 31 20.94 12.46 2.03
CA ARG A 31 21.56 11.72 3.15
C ARG A 31 21.02 10.30 3.14
N LYS A 32 21.76 9.44 2.45
CA LYS A 32 21.41 8.06 2.19
C LYS A 32 21.92 7.20 3.34
N GLU A 33 21.05 6.75 4.22
CA GLU A 33 21.34 5.58 5.03
C GLU A 33 20.87 4.35 4.25
N LEU A 34 21.79 3.45 3.95
CA LEU A 34 21.45 2.15 3.36
C LEU A 34 20.84 1.28 4.45
N ILE A 35 19.53 1.05 4.36
CA ILE A 35 18.85 0.08 5.22
C ILE A 35 18.68 -1.18 4.38
N VAL A 36 19.36 -2.24 4.78
CA VAL A 36 19.14 -3.58 4.21
C VAL A 36 17.93 -4.19 4.91
N GLY A 37 16.80 -4.22 4.21
CA GLY A 37 15.59 -4.89 4.68
C GLY A 37 15.61 -6.39 4.36
N SER A 38 14.67 -7.14 4.94
CA SER A 38 14.45 -8.56 4.65
C SER A 38 13.72 -8.81 3.33
N ASP A 39 13.50 -7.81 2.53
CA ASP A 39 12.89 -7.85 1.22
C ASP A 39 13.95 -8.22 0.17
N CYS A 40 13.52 -8.85 -0.91
CA CYS A 40 14.38 -9.38 -1.98
C CYS A 40 15.19 -8.31 -2.75
N PHE A 41 14.98 -7.02 -2.47
CA PHE A 41 15.71 -5.91 -3.05
C PHE A 41 16.24 -4.99 -1.95
N GLY A 42 17.56 -5.02 -1.72
CA GLY A 42 18.27 -3.98 -0.98
C GLY A 42 18.09 -2.64 -1.69
N GLY A 43 17.53 -1.66 -1.00
CA GLY A 43 17.30 -0.32 -1.53
C GLY A 43 17.73 0.75 -0.55
N TRP A 44 18.06 1.94 -1.06
CA TRP A 44 18.30 3.12 -0.25
C TRP A 44 16.98 3.54 0.39
N ARG A 45 16.90 3.53 1.73
CA ARG A 45 15.73 4.02 2.48
C ARG A 45 16.17 5.12 3.43
N ARG A 46 15.35 6.15 3.52
CA ARG A 46 15.49 7.18 4.54
C ARG A 46 15.19 6.54 5.90
N LYS A 47 15.92 6.99 6.96
CA LYS A 47 15.62 6.61 8.34
C LYS A 47 14.11 6.81 8.59
N ILE A 48 13.48 5.82 9.21
CA ILE A 48 12.05 5.86 9.49
C ILE A 48 11.81 6.98 10.51
N GLU A 49 11.37 8.12 10.02
CA GLU A 49 10.82 9.18 10.86
C GLU A 49 9.38 8.79 11.23
N MET A 50 8.91 9.25 12.37
CA MET A 50 7.51 9.04 12.81
C MET A 50 6.56 9.43 11.69
N VAL A 51 5.56 8.59 11.48
CA VAL A 51 4.52 8.84 10.47
C VAL A 51 3.40 9.60 11.13
N ASP A 52 2.92 10.68 10.52
CA ASP A 52 1.75 11.41 11.00
C ASP A 52 0.53 10.49 11.07
N LYS A 53 -0.30 10.68 12.08
CA LYS A 53 -1.55 9.93 12.22
C LYS A 53 -2.44 10.08 10.99
N VAL A 54 -3.06 8.98 10.63
CA VAL A 54 -4.10 8.92 9.61
C VAL A 54 -5.44 9.15 10.30
N GLU A 55 -5.88 10.41 10.29
CA GLU A 55 -7.19 10.79 10.77
C GLU A 55 -8.20 10.63 9.63
N SER A 56 -9.17 9.73 9.81
CA SER A 56 -10.18 9.47 8.79
C SER A 56 -11.44 8.88 9.45
N ASP A 57 -12.59 9.39 9.02
CA ASP A 57 -13.93 8.88 9.33
C ASP A 57 -14.41 7.83 8.30
N PHE A 58 -13.55 7.47 7.35
CA PHE A 58 -13.87 6.50 6.32
C PHE A 58 -14.08 5.12 6.91
N GLN A 59 -15.21 4.51 6.59
CA GLN A 59 -15.61 3.19 7.04
C GLN A 59 -15.99 2.32 5.85
N ILE A 60 -15.82 1.02 6.00
CA ILE A 60 -16.27 0.01 5.04
C ILE A 60 -17.07 -1.09 5.75
N SER A 61 -18.00 -1.71 5.06
CA SER A 61 -18.66 -2.91 5.56
C SER A 61 -17.79 -4.15 5.34
N LYS A 62 -18.04 -5.21 6.10
CA LYS A 62 -17.39 -6.50 5.90
C LYS A 62 -17.67 -7.09 4.52
N GLU A 63 -18.86 -6.84 3.96
CA GLU A 63 -19.25 -7.27 2.61
C GLU A 63 -18.37 -6.60 1.56
N SER A 64 -18.12 -5.27 1.70
CA SER A 64 -17.21 -4.53 0.81
C SER A 64 -15.78 -5.07 0.87
N LEU A 65 -15.34 -5.49 2.06
CA LEU A 65 -14.02 -6.11 2.23
C LEU A 65 -13.94 -7.44 1.48
N PHE A 66 -14.93 -8.33 1.66
CA PHE A 66 -14.93 -9.63 0.99
C PHE A 66 -15.08 -9.51 -0.53
N ASP A 67 -15.93 -8.60 -1.02
CA ASP A 67 -16.07 -8.30 -2.45
C ASP A 67 -14.73 -7.83 -3.06
N ALA A 68 -14.00 -6.97 -2.35
CA ALA A 68 -12.68 -6.52 -2.79
C ALA A 68 -11.68 -7.67 -2.89
N PHE A 69 -11.70 -8.64 -1.95
CA PHE A 69 -10.85 -9.83 -2.02
C PHE A 69 -11.28 -10.80 -3.13
N ALA A 70 -12.56 -10.93 -3.43
CA ALA A 70 -13.05 -11.70 -4.58
C ALA A 70 -12.51 -11.09 -5.88
N LYS A 71 -12.68 -9.77 -6.06
CA LYS A 71 -12.14 -9.03 -7.22
C LYS A 71 -10.62 -9.14 -7.32
N LEU A 72 -9.91 -9.08 -6.18
CA LEU A 72 -8.46 -9.24 -6.13
C LEU A 72 -8.03 -10.61 -6.67
N LYS A 73 -8.68 -11.68 -6.21
CA LYS A 73 -8.43 -13.05 -6.66
C LYS A 73 -8.68 -13.22 -8.16
N ASP A 74 -9.80 -12.69 -8.65
CA ASP A 74 -10.18 -12.81 -10.07
C ASP A 74 -9.27 -12.00 -10.99
N SER A 75 -8.66 -10.92 -10.49
CA SER A 75 -7.74 -10.07 -11.23
C SER A 75 -6.28 -10.59 -11.26
N ALA A 76 -5.93 -11.54 -10.40
CA ALA A 76 -4.57 -12.05 -10.21
C ALA A 76 -4.20 -13.10 -11.29
N LYS A 77 -4.18 -12.71 -12.55
CA LYS A 77 -4.00 -13.61 -13.70
C LYS A 77 -2.61 -14.23 -13.78
N ILE A 78 -1.57 -13.41 -13.59
CA ILE A 78 -0.19 -13.90 -13.62
C ILE A 78 0.06 -14.85 -12.44
N TRP A 79 -0.49 -14.54 -11.28
CA TRP A 79 -0.41 -15.42 -10.12
C TRP A 79 -1.12 -16.76 -10.37
N GLN A 80 -2.29 -16.74 -10.99
CA GLN A 80 -3.05 -17.95 -11.32
C GLN A 80 -2.28 -18.88 -12.27
N GLU A 81 -1.52 -18.31 -13.19
CA GLU A 81 -0.72 -19.05 -14.15
C GLU A 81 0.61 -19.54 -13.57
N THR A 82 1.24 -18.77 -12.69
CA THR A 82 2.64 -18.99 -12.30
C THR A 82 2.85 -19.25 -10.82
N GLY A 83 1.92 -18.80 -9.95
CA GLY A 83 2.11 -18.78 -8.50
C GLY A 83 3.21 -17.81 -8.02
N GLY A 84 3.83 -17.05 -8.93
CA GLY A 84 5.08 -16.31 -8.69
C GLY A 84 4.91 -14.82 -8.38
N THR A 85 3.68 -14.29 -8.32
CA THR A 85 3.44 -12.85 -8.10
C THR A 85 2.67 -12.57 -6.82
N HIS A 86 2.76 -11.32 -6.37
CA HIS A 86 1.84 -10.70 -5.44
C HIS A 86 0.85 -9.83 -6.19
N VAL A 87 -0.38 -9.73 -5.68
CA VAL A 87 -1.41 -8.84 -6.21
C VAL A 87 -1.80 -7.82 -5.15
N ALA A 88 -1.98 -6.57 -5.58
CA ALA A 88 -2.51 -5.49 -4.76
C ALA A 88 -3.67 -4.81 -5.48
N GLY A 89 -4.73 -4.49 -4.75
CA GLY A 89 -5.93 -3.82 -5.25
C GLY A 89 -6.34 -2.66 -4.37
N MET A 90 -6.95 -1.64 -4.96
CA MET A 90 -7.52 -0.49 -4.28
C MET A 90 -8.94 -0.28 -4.69
N VAL A 91 -9.79 -0.01 -3.71
CA VAL A 91 -11.18 0.39 -3.89
C VAL A 91 -11.32 1.87 -3.57
N TYR A 92 -11.92 2.61 -4.48
CA TYR A 92 -12.36 3.99 -4.28
C TYR A 92 -13.74 4.18 -4.87
N LYS A 93 -14.74 4.45 -4.04
CA LYS A 93 -16.17 4.42 -4.43
C LYS A 93 -16.51 3.07 -5.06
N ASP A 94 -17.08 3.05 -6.24
CA ASP A 94 -17.43 1.85 -6.99
C ASP A 94 -16.31 1.31 -7.89
N ASN A 95 -15.14 1.99 -7.87
CA ASN A 95 -14.02 1.62 -8.71
C ASN A 95 -13.06 0.68 -7.97
N PHE A 96 -12.67 -0.39 -8.65
CA PHE A 96 -11.61 -1.29 -8.23
C PHE A 96 -10.49 -1.29 -9.27
N ILE A 97 -9.26 -1.13 -8.82
CA ILE A 97 -8.06 -1.30 -9.64
C ILE A 97 -7.14 -2.31 -8.98
N SER A 98 -6.39 -3.06 -9.78
CA SER A 98 -5.43 -4.04 -9.28
C SER A 98 -4.19 -4.10 -10.15
N VAL A 99 -3.10 -4.52 -9.56
CA VAL A 99 -1.80 -4.73 -10.23
C VAL A 99 -1.09 -5.94 -9.63
N GLU A 100 -0.23 -6.57 -10.41
CA GLU A 100 0.61 -7.67 -9.99
C GLU A 100 2.10 -7.33 -10.10
N ASP A 101 2.91 -7.91 -9.22
CA ASP A 101 4.36 -7.87 -9.28
C ASP A 101 4.97 -9.03 -8.48
N VAL A 102 6.21 -9.43 -8.78
CA VAL A 102 6.93 -10.45 -8.01
C VAL A 102 7.25 -9.97 -6.59
N SER A 103 7.40 -8.66 -6.39
CA SER A 103 7.62 -8.03 -5.09
C SER A 103 6.32 -7.45 -4.53
N ARG A 104 5.95 -7.85 -3.30
CA ARG A 104 4.79 -7.26 -2.60
C ARG A 104 4.87 -5.75 -2.43
N HIS A 105 6.08 -5.20 -2.27
CA HIS A 105 6.31 -3.76 -2.14
C HIS A 105 6.10 -3.03 -3.46
N VAL A 106 6.61 -3.60 -4.54
CA VAL A 106 6.46 -3.02 -5.89
C VAL A 106 5.00 -3.12 -6.35
N ALA A 107 4.29 -4.20 -6.03
CA ALA A 107 2.85 -4.30 -6.31
C ALA A 107 2.07 -3.13 -5.68
N VAL A 108 2.34 -2.81 -4.40
CA VAL A 108 1.70 -1.66 -3.73
C VAL A 108 2.16 -0.33 -4.34
N ASP A 109 3.45 -0.17 -4.69
CA ASP A 109 3.94 1.06 -5.34
C ASP A 109 3.27 1.31 -6.70
N LYS A 110 3.17 0.27 -7.54
CA LYS A 110 2.44 0.33 -8.82
C LYS A 110 0.96 0.69 -8.62
N LEU A 111 0.32 0.09 -7.60
CA LEU A 111 -1.07 0.36 -7.27
C LEU A 111 -1.27 1.83 -6.91
N VAL A 112 -0.45 2.36 -6.01
CA VAL A 112 -0.49 3.76 -5.58
C VAL A 112 -0.26 4.70 -6.75
N GLY A 113 0.75 4.46 -7.58
CA GLY A 113 1.01 5.24 -8.78
C GLY A 113 -0.17 5.23 -9.76
N THR A 114 -0.76 4.06 -9.99
CA THR A 114 -1.95 3.92 -10.86
C THR A 114 -3.15 4.67 -10.31
N ALA A 115 -3.40 4.58 -9.00
CA ALA A 115 -4.49 5.28 -8.32
C ALA A 115 -4.30 6.80 -8.36
N ALA A 116 -3.06 7.29 -8.16
CA ALA A 116 -2.73 8.70 -8.24
C ALA A 116 -2.98 9.27 -9.64
N LEU A 117 -2.55 8.58 -10.70
CA LEU A 117 -2.83 8.97 -12.09
C LEU A 117 -4.33 8.99 -12.41
N LYS A 118 -5.12 8.15 -11.75
CA LYS A 118 -6.59 8.12 -11.85
C LYS A 118 -7.28 9.09 -10.90
N LYS A 119 -6.52 9.89 -10.14
CA LYS A 119 -7.01 10.89 -9.18
C LYS A 119 -7.92 10.29 -8.10
N PHE A 120 -7.58 9.10 -7.61
CA PHE A 120 -8.27 8.51 -6.48
C PHE A 120 -7.98 9.32 -5.20
N ASP A 121 -9.01 9.53 -4.39
CA ASP A 121 -8.83 10.09 -3.05
C ASP A 121 -8.37 8.98 -2.09
N PHE A 122 -7.11 9.02 -1.71
CA PHE A 122 -6.52 8.03 -0.83
C PHE A 122 -7.16 7.99 0.56
N SER A 123 -7.63 9.15 1.07
CA SER A 123 -8.29 9.24 2.37
C SER A 123 -9.67 8.57 2.41
N ARG A 124 -10.24 8.28 1.23
CA ARG A 124 -11.53 7.61 1.02
C ARG A 124 -11.37 6.30 0.26
N SER A 125 -10.19 5.71 0.33
CA SER A 125 -9.86 4.44 -0.33
C SER A 125 -9.39 3.40 0.68
N PHE A 126 -9.47 2.13 0.31
CA PHE A 126 -8.83 1.06 1.05
C PHE A 126 -8.05 0.13 0.13
N VAL A 127 -7.02 -0.50 0.69
CA VAL A 127 -6.13 -1.41 -0.03
C VAL A 127 -6.34 -2.84 0.46
N VAL A 128 -6.44 -3.76 -0.48
CA VAL A 128 -6.41 -5.22 -0.27
C VAL A 128 -5.24 -5.82 -1.01
N TYR A 129 -4.49 -6.74 -0.40
CA TYR A 129 -3.35 -7.35 -1.08
C TYR A 129 -2.96 -8.72 -0.54
N SER A 130 -2.05 -9.42 -1.21
CA SER A 130 -1.68 -10.81 -0.92
C SER A 130 -0.41 -10.96 -0.08
N GLY A 131 0.24 -9.86 0.31
CA GLY A 131 1.54 -9.89 0.99
C GLY A 131 1.45 -9.75 2.51
N ARG A 132 2.51 -10.17 3.24
CA ARG A 132 2.66 -9.90 4.67
C ARG A 132 2.74 -8.40 4.94
N MET A 133 2.28 -7.97 6.12
CA MET A 133 2.21 -6.57 6.56
C MET A 133 3.31 -6.23 7.57
N PRO A 134 4.57 -5.98 7.13
CA PRO A 134 5.65 -5.50 7.98
C PRO A 134 5.56 -4.00 8.21
N ALA A 135 6.41 -3.47 9.12
CA ALA A 135 6.44 -2.06 9.50
C ALA A 135 6.60 -1.11 8.31
N ASP A 136 7.50 -1.44 7.38
CA ASP A 136 7.78 -0.62 6.19
C ASP A 136 6.59 -0.53 5.23
N MET A 137 5.79 -1.59 5.12
CA MET A 137 4.53 -1.55 4.37
C MET A 137 3.51 -0.63 5.06
N MET A 138 3.38 -0.72 6.38
CA MET A 138 2.46 0.13 7.13
C MET A 138 2.85 1.60 7.07
N ILE A 139 4.15 1.91 7.16
CA ILE A 139 4.68 3.27 6.99
C ILE A 139 4.34 3.81 5.60
N LYS A 140 4.48 3.00 4.55
CA LYS A 140 4.13 3.39 3.18
C LYS A 140 2.64 3.77 3.08
N ILE A 141 1.75 2.94 3.59
CA ILE A 141 0.31 3.15 3.59
C ILE A 141 -0.08 4.41 4.41
N ALA A 142 0.50 4.58 5.59
CA ALA A 142 0.23 5.73 6.43
C ALA A 142 0.70 7.05 5.81
N ARG A 143 1.88 7.07 5.15
CA ARG A 143 2.40 8.27 4.48
C ARG A 143 1.51 8.79 3.36
N ILE A 144 0.84 7.90 2.65
CA ILE A 144 -0.12 8.27 1.60
C ILE A 144 -1.54 8.46 2.13
N LYS A 145 -1.72 8.42 3.48
CA LYS A 145 -2.98 8.66 4.18
C LYS A 145 -4.11 7.69 3.80
N ILE A 146 -3.78 6.46 3.42
CA ILE A 146 -4.78 5.40 3.22
C ILE A 146 -5.20 4.85 4.59
N PRO A 147 -6.50 4.91 4.96
CA PRO A 147 -6.97 4.57 6.30
C PRO A 147 -7.04 3.07 6.58
N ILE A 148 -7.16 2.21 5.57
CA ILE A 148 -7.38 0.77 5.75
C ILE A 148 -6.48 -0.03 4.82
N LEU A 149 -5.71 -0.97 5.40
CA LEU A 149 -4.96 -1.99 4.69
C LEU A 149 -5.40 -3.38 5.15
N ALA A 150 -5.81 -4.21 4.20
CA ALA A 150 -6.21 -5.59 4.45
C ALA A 150 -5.37 -6.59 3.66
N SER A 151 -5.07 -7.75 4.24
CA SER A 151 -4.34 -8.82 3.59
C SER A 151 -4.88 -10.21 3.96
N ASN A 152 -4.74 -11.15 3.03
CA ASN A 152 -4.96 -12.58 3.33
C ASN A 152 -3.76 -13.22 4.05
N ALA A 153 -2.64 -12.51 4.16
CA ALA A 153 -1.43 -12.94 4.85
C ALA A 153 -1.34 -12.41 6.29
N ALA A 154 -0.26 -12.78 6.97
CA ALA A 154 -0.02 -12.41 8.36
C ALA A 154 0.55 -10.99 8.49
N PRO A 155 0.19 -10.25 9.56
CA PRO A 155 0.95 -9.11 10.01
C PRO A 155 2.24 -9.56 10.72
N THR A 156 3.19 -8.63 10.86
CA THR A 156 4.31 -8.79 11.81
C THR A 156 4.04 -7.95 13.06
N SER A 157 4.69 -8.27 14.18
CA SER A 157 4.56 -7.48 15.42
C SER A 157 4.91 -6.01 15.19
N SER A 158 6.02 -5.74 14.50
CA SER A 158 6.43 -4.37 14.14
C SER A 158 5.43 -3.67 13.22
N GLY A 159 4.78 -4.39 12.31
CA GLY A 159 3.70 -3.86 11.48
C GLY A 159 2.48 -3.45 12.32
N VAL A 160 2.09 -4.28 13.29
CA VAL A 160 0.97 -3.96 14.21
C VAL A 160 1.27 -2.71 15.02
N THR A 161 2.49 -2.58 15.57
CA THR A 161 2.91 -1.37 16.30
C THR A 161 2.76 -0.13 15.43
N VAL A 162 3.30 -0.12 14.21
CA VAL A 162 3.19 1.02 13.29
C VAL A 162 1.72 1.32 12.94
N ALA A 163 0.89 0.29 12.72
CA ALA A 163 -0.52 0.47 12.41
C ALA A 163 -1.26 1.17 13.56
N GLN A 164 -0.99 0.77 14.82
CA GLN A 164 -1.58 1.38 16.01
C GLN A 164 -1.12 2.82 16.20
N GLU A 165 0.17 3.10 16.05
CA GLU A 165 0.74 4.44 16.21
C GLU A 165 0.27 5.40 15.11
N SER A 166 0.20 4.92 13.87
CA SER A 166 -0.24 5.72 12.71
C SER A 166 -1.74 5.84 12.56
N GLY A 167 -2.54 5.07 13.31
CA GLY A 167 -4.00 5.06 13.19
C GLY A 167 -4.52 4.44 11.89
N VAL A 168 -3.73 3.61 11.20
CA VAL A 168 -4.20 2.83 10.05
C VAL A 168 -4.92 1.58 10.54
N THR A 169 -6.08 1.28 9.99
CA THR A 169 -6.76 0.00 10.24
C THR A 169 -6.02 -1.13 9.52
N MET A 170 -5.51 -2.08 10.30
CA MET A 170 -4.82 -3.26 9.78
C MET A 170 -5.70 -4.49 9.93
N ILE A 171 -5.98 -5.16 8.80
CA ILE A 171 -6.76 -6.38 8.74
C ILE A 171 -5.89 -7.49 8.14
N GLY A 172 -5.77 -8.60 8.85
CA GLY A 172 -4.99 -9.75 8.39
C GLY A 172 -5.81 -11.03 8.31
N PHE A 173 -5.23 -12.05 7.65
CA PHE A 173 -5.81 -13.37 7.51
C PHE A 173 -7.23 -13.37 6.92
N VAL A 174 -7.52 -12.48 5.96
CA VAL A 174 -8.81 -12.47 5.28
C VAL A 174 -8.96 -13.75 4.46
N ARG A 175 -9.89 -14.63 4.87
CA ARG A 175 -10.09 -15.94 4.25
C ARG A 175 -11.56 -16.36 4.39
N GLY A 176 -12.22 -16.60 3.26
CA GLY A 176 -13.66 -16.96 3.26
C GLY A 176 -14.47 -15.85 3.90
N ASP A 177 -15.11 -16.15 5.02
CA ASP A 177 -16.02 -15.29 5.77
C ASP A 177 -15.41 -14.70 7.06
N ARG A 178 -14.08 -14.83 7.25
CA ARG A 178 -13.39 -14.42 8.48
C ARG A 178 -12.15 -13.58 8.21
N PHE A 179 -11.83 -12.73 9.17
CA PHE A 179 -10.62 -11.89 9.21
C PHE A 179 -10.31 -11.49 10.66
N ASN A 180 -9.11 -10.97 10.89
CA ASN A 180 -8.72 -10.41 12.18
C ASN A 180 -8.39 -8.92 12.00
N ILE A 181 -8.87 -8.08 12.92
CA ILE A 181 -8.53 -6.65 12.98
C ILE A 181 -7.47 -6.46 14.06
N TYR A 182 -6.37 -5.78 13.74
CA TYR A 182 -5.23 -5.57 14.64
C TYR A 182 -5.11 -4.13 15.15
N SER A 183 -5.75 -3.18 14.47
CA SER A 183 -5.74 -1.75 14.82
C SER A 183 -6.98 -1.05 14.27
N SER A 184 -7.42 0.00 14.96
CA SER A 184 -8.51 0.92 14.56
C SER A 184 -9.76 0.19 14.04
N PRO A 185 -10.43 -0.66 14.87
CA PRO A 185 -11.55 -1.50 14.44
C PRO A 185 -12.81 -0.70 14.09
N GLU A 186 -12.92 0.53 14.53
CA GLU A 186 -14.06 1.43 14.32
C GLU A 186 -14.34 1.73 12.83
N ARG A 187 -13.39 1.45 11.93
CA ARG A 187 -13.58 1.63 10.50
C ARG A 187 -14.21 0.44 9.78
N ILE A 188 -14.50 -0.63 10.51
CA ILE A 188 -15.10 -1.83 9.94
C ILE A 188 -16.50 -2.03 10.53
N LEU A 189 -17.51 -1.90 9.68
CA LEU A 189 -18.91 -2.17 10.02
C LEU A 189 -19.16 -3.69 9.89
N ILE A 190 -19.55 -4.32 11.01
CA ILE A 190 -19.79 -5.77 11.12
C ILE A 190 -21.30 -6.05 11.12
#